data_991dd1582e7913b888c57153dc7bad93
#
_entry.id   991dd1582e7913b888c57153dc7bad93
#
_cell.length_a   1.000
_cell.length_b   1.000
_cell.length_c   1.000
_cell.angle_alpha   90.00
_cell.angle_beta   90.00
_cell.angle_gamma   90.00
#
_symmetry.space_group_name_H-M   'P 1'
#
loop_
_entity.id
_entity.type
_entity.pdbx_description
1 polymer ?
#
loop_
_entity_poly.entity_id
_entity_poly.type
_entity_poly.pdbx_seq_one_letter_code
_entity_poly.pdbx_strand_id
1 'polypeptide(L)'
;MPDMQRVLVIGRESYIGRSFAGFVRGKGLTAEFAGARDGSWRAMDFTGFSSVLLAAGLAHRRLRAGDKDLYLAVNRDLPLAAAEKAKEAGVGQFIFLSSFSVYGRISGEVNARTPENPQDVYGLSKLMAEKALAGLADETFRVAVLRPPLVYGPGCRGNFPRLAALVRRLPVFPDRPNRRSLIYIDNLCRLLQLIAEHGVGGLFHPQNEDYVSTRDLVLEIARAQGRKIRLSRLPNPLVSLFQPFVPAVEKLFGDLYYDQSLSFENGLPPYNVVGFAESISRSLAPG
;
A
#
# COMPACT_ATOMS: atom_id res chain seq x y z
N MET A 1 -7.21 -30.60 -14.20
CA MET A 1 -7.54 -29.28 -13.62
C MET A 1 -6.31 -28.43 -13.81
N PRO A 2 -6.39 -27.18 -14.25
CA PRO A 2 -5.17 -26.34 -14.26
C PRO A 2 -4.60 -26.33 -12.85
N ASP A 3 -3.29 -26.52 -12.75
CA ASP A 3 -2.57 -26.50 -11.47
C ASP A 3 -2.89 -25.19 -10.74
N MET A 4 -3.47 -25.30 -9.56
CA MET A 4 -3.86 -24.16 -8.76
C MET A 4 -2.59 -23.44 -8.31
N GLN A 5 -2.41 -22.19 -8.75
CA GLN A 5 -1.20 -21.41 -8.44
C GLN A 5 -1.08 -21.19 -6.92
N ARG A 6 0.11 -21.47 -6.39
CA ARG A 6 0.41 -21.34 -4.97
C ARG A 6 1.27 -20.10 -4.72
N VAL A 7 0.82 -19.23 -3.84
CA VAL A 7 1.53 -18.01 -3.43
C VAL A 7 2.00 -18.14 -1.99
N LEU A 8 3.31 -18.05 -1.77
CA LEU A 8 3.85 -17.96 -0.42
C LEU A 8 3.80 -16.51 0.07
N VAL A 9 3.10 -16.24 1.17
CA VAL A 9 3.00 -14.91 1.79
C VAL A 9 3.94 -14.84 2.99
N ILE A 10 5.05 -14.12 2.86
CA ILE A 10 5.98 -13.88 3.97
C ILE A 10 5.48 -12.66 4.76
N GLY A 11 5.03 -12.90 5.98
CA GLY A 11 4.46 -11.87 6.86
C GLY A 11 3.05 -12.20 7.34
N ARG A 12 2.91 -13.28 8.12
CA ARG A 12 1.65 -13.75 8.71
C ARG A 12 0.86 -12.66 9.45
N GLU A 13 1.57 -11.70 10.09
CA GLU A 13 0.96 -10.60 10.84
C GLU A 13 0.64 -9.36 9.98
N SER A 14 0.98 -9.37 8.69
CA SER A 14 0.73 -8.26 7.80
C SER A 14 -0.76 -8.09 7.53
N TYR A 15 -1.25 -6.84 7.62
CA TYR A 15 -2.60 -6.47 7.22
C TYR A 15 -2.86 -6.83 5.76
N ILE A 16 -1.97 -6.42 4.85
CA ILE A 16 -2.12 -6.68 3.41
C ILE A 16 -2.01 -8.18 3.13
N GLY A 17 -1.05 -8.89 3.74
CA GLY A 17 -0.89 -10.34 3.54
C GLY A 17 -2.13 -11.14 3.95
N ARG A 18 -2.72 -10.84 5.11
CA ARG A 18 -3.95 -11.50 5.57
C ARG A 18 -5.15 -11.17 4.69
N SER A 19 -5.28 -9.90 4.29
CA SER A 19 -6.35 -9.47 3.39
C SER A 19 -6.24 -10.15 2.03
N PHE A 20 -5.03 -10.26 1.48
CA PHE A 20 -4.77 -10.96 0.23
C PHE A 20 -5.18 -12.44 0.30
N ALA A 21 -4.73 -13.16 1.34
CA ALA A 21 -5.07 -14.58 1.51
C ALA A 21 -6.59 -14.80 1.67
N GLY A 22 -7.27 -13.91 2.38
CA GLY A 22 -8.74 -13.93 2.48
C GLY A 22 -9.42 -13.65 1.14
N PHE A 23 -8.89 -12.68 0.39
CA PHE A 23 -9.45 -12.25 -0.89
C PHE A 23 -9.35 -13.32 -1.99
N VAL A 24 -8.23 -14.04 -2.07
CA VAL A 24 -7.99 -15.05 -3.13
C VAL A 24 -8.62 -16.41 -2.83
N ARG A 25 -9.14 -16.62 -1.62
CA ARG A 25 -9.75 -17.90 -1.23
C ARG A 25 -10.89 -18.26 -2.18
N GLY A 26 -10.78 -19.43 -2.81
CA GLY A 26 -11.76 -19.92 -3.79
C GLY A 26 -11.72 -19.24 -5.17
N LYS A 27 -10.66 -18.48 -5.48
CA LYS A 27 -10.51 -17.74 -6.74
C LYS A 27 -9.32 -18.21 -7.59
N GLY A 28 -9.01 -19.51 -7.57
CA GLY A 28 -7.96 -20.08 -8.42
C GLY A 28 -6.53 -19.92 -7.91
N LEU A 29 -6.34 -19.21 -6.79
CA LEU A 29 -5.06 -19.08 -6.09
C LEU A 29 -5.16 -19.62 -4.67
N THR A 30 -4.07 -20.21 -4.18
CA THR A 30 -3.90 -20.52 -2.75
C THR A 30 -2.78 -19.68 -2.15
N ALA A 31 -3.01 -19.17 -0.95
CA ALA A 31 -2.02 -18.40 -0.21
C ALA A 31 -1.62 -19.16 1.06
N GLU A 32 -0.32 -19.43 1.20
CA GLU A 32 0.26 -20.05 2.39
C GLU A 32 1.16 -19.05 3.11
N PHE A 33 1.27 -19.16 4.43
CA PHE A 33 1.99 -18.16 5.23
C PHE A 33 3.30 -18.68 5.79
N ALA A 34 4.33 -17.82 5.71
CA ALA A 34 5.54 -17.94 6.49
C ALA A 34 5.70 -16.73 7.43
N GLY A 35 6.23 -16.96 8.63
CA GLY A 35 6.52 -15.90 9.59
C GLY A 35 7.79 -15.15 9.24
N ALA A 36 7.71 -13.83 9.16
CA ALA A 36 8.88 -12.98 8.94
C ALA A 36 9.61 -12.67 10.25
N ARG A 37 8.85 -12.43 11.33
CA ARG A 37 9.40 -12.02 12.64
C ARG A 37 10.08 -13.16 13.39
N ASP A 38 9.49 -14.35 13.36
CA ASP A 38 10.02 -15.57 13.98
C ASP A 38 11.08 -16.26 13.12
N GLY A 39 11.30 -15.75 11.90
CA GLY A 39 12.27 -16.30 10.95
C GLY A 39 11.87 -17.64 10.32
N SER A 40 10.67 -18.14 10.56
CA SER A 40 10.23 -19.46 10.07
C SER A 40 10.26 -19.59 8.55
N TRP A 41 10.17 -18.47 7.80
CA TRP A 41 10.33 -18.46 6.35
C TRP A 41 11.70 -19.04 5.88
N ARG A 42 12.75 -18.95 6.72
CA ARG A 42 14.09 -19.47 6.37
C ARG A 42 14.14 -20.99 6.30
N ALA A 43 13.40 -21.66 7.18
CA ALA A 43 13.31 -23.12 7.24
C ALA A 43 12.25 -23.70 6.27
N MET A 44 11.36 -22.86 5.73
CA MET A 44 10.30 -23.31 4.84
C MET A 44 10.85 -23.66 3.46
N ASP A 45 10.38 -24.76 2.87
CA ASP A 45 10.66 -25.11 1.48
C ASP A 45 9.80 -24.22 0.55
N PHE A 46 10.46 -23.55 -0.41
CA PHE A 46 9.79 -22.69 -1.39
C PHE A 46 9.48 -23.44 -2.70
N THR A 47 9.86 -24.70 -2.84
CA THR A 47 9.59 -25.49 -4.03
C THR A 47 8.09 -25.64 -4.29
N GLY A 48 7.67 -25.48 -5.54
CA GLY A 48 6.26 -25.62 -5.94
C GLY A 48 5.39 -24.40 -5.67
N PHE A 49 5.94 -23.30 -5.15
CA PHE A 49 5.25 -22.00 -5.19
C PHE A 49 5.50 -21.32 -6.55
N SER A 50 4.44 -20.76 -7.13
CA SER A 50 4.54 -19.95 -8.36
C SER A 50 5.07 -18.53 -8.07
N SER A 51 4.72 -18.01 -6.90
CA SER A 51 5.06 -16.65 -6.50
C SER A 51 5.32 -16.54 -5.00
N VAL A 52 6.19 -15.61 -4.62
CA VAL A 52 6.38 -15.17 -3.23
C VAL A 52 5.92 -13.73 -3.08
N LEU A 53 4.93 -13.48 -2.21
CA LEU A 53 4.51 -12.15 -1.79
C LEU A 53 5.17 -11.77 -0.47
N LEU A 54 6.08 -10.83 -0.49
CA LEU A 54 6.64 -10.27 0.73
C LEU A 54 5.77 -9.12 1.25
N ALA A 55 4.91 -9.46 2.20
CA ALA A 55 4.00 -8.53 2.86
C ALA A 55 4.54 -8.02 4.22
N ALA A 56 5.64 -8.56 4.69
CA ALA A 56 6.30 -8.08 5.91
C ALA A 56 7.01 -6.75 5.69
N GLY A 57 7.04 -5.91 6.72
CA GLY A 57 7.77 -4.66 6.72
C GLY A 57 7.53 -3.87 8.00
N LEU A 58 8.49 -3.01 8.33
CA LEU A 58 8.35 -2.01 9.38
C LEU A 58 7.88 -0.71 8.76
N ALA A 59 6.73 -0.20 9.22
CA ALA A 59 6.18 1.09 8.83
C ALA A 59 5.76 1.88 10.06
N HIS A 60 5.84 3.23 10.00
CA HIS A 60 5.18 4.15 10.94
C HIS A 60 5.52 4.00 12.44
N ARG A 61 6.74 3.54 12.79
CA ARG A 61 7.23 3.69 14.16
C ARG A 61 7.88 5.06 14.34
N ARG A 62 7.72 5.67 15.51
CA ARG A 62 8.58 6.80 15.90
C ARG A 62 10.01 6.29 15.99
N LEU A 63 10.90 6.88 15.20
CA LEU A 63 12.32 6.53 15.19
C LEU A 63 12.93 6.78 16.58
N ARG A 64 13.62 5.78 17.08
CA ARG A 64 14.50 5.86 18.24
C ARG A 64 15.95 5.69 17.79
N ALA A 65 16.90 6.07 18.62
CA ALA A 65 18.30 5.78 18.37
C ALA A 65 18.49 4.26 18.16
N GLY A 66 19.13 3.85 17.06
CA GLY A 66 19.30 2.43 16.68
C GLY A 66 18.22 1.83 15.78
N ASP A 67 17.09 2.48 15.56
CA ASP A 67 16.02 1.96 14.70
C ASP A 67 16.42 1.89 13.21
N LYS A 68 17.45 2.63 12.78
CA LYS A 68 17.93 2.63 11.39
C LYS A 68 18.35 1.24 10.94
N ASP A 69 19.16 0.56 11.75
CA ASP A 69 19.65 -0.78 11.41
C ASP A 69 18.50 -1.80 11.38
N LEU A 70 17.54 -1.67 12.29
CA LEU A 70 16.34 -2.50 12.28
C LEU A 70 15.48 -2.27 11.00
N TYR A 71 15.35 -1.01 10.55
CA TYR A 71 14.65 -0.71 9.30
C TYR A 71 15.38 -1.32 8.10
N LEU A 72 16.69 -1.25 8.05
CA LEU A 72 17.48 -1.85 6.99
C LEU A 72 17.37 -3.38 7.02
N ALA A 73 17.52 -4.00 8.19
CA ALA A 73 17.42 -5.44 8.34
C ALA A 73 16.06 -5.99 7.90
N VAL A 74 14.95 -5.29 8.23
CA VAL A 74 13.60 -5.77 7.92
C VAL A 74 13.11 -5.34 6.53
N ASN A 75 13.42 -4.12 6.10
CA ASN A 75 12.85 -3.59 4.85
C ASN A 75 13.78 -3.72 3.65
N ARG A 76 15.09 -4.00 3.84
CA ARG A 76 16.08 -4.21 2.78
C ARG A 76 16.62 -5.63 2.78
N ASP A 77 17.20 -6.10 3.90
CA ASP A 77 17.97 -7.35 3.94
C ASP A 77 17.05 -8.57 3.90
N LEU A 78 15.94 -8.54 4.64
CA LEU A 78 14.95 -9.63 4.60
C LEU A 78 14.32 -9.79 3.19
N PRO A 79 13.86 -8.72 2.50
CA PRO A 79 13.41 -8.82 1.12
C PRO A 79 14.42 -9.46 0.18
N LEU A 80 15.68 -9.02 0.24
CA LEU A 80 16.74 -9.55 -0.61
C LEU A 80 16.98 -11.05 -0.35
N ALA A 81 17.20 -11.44 0.90
CA ALA A 81 17.42 -12.83 1.27
C ALA A 81 16.23 -13.74 0.96
N ALA A 82 15.00 -13.23 1.08
CA ALA A 82 13.81 -13.99 0.71
C ALA A 82 13.66 -14.16 -0.81
N ALA A 83 14.05 -13.15 -1.59
CA ALA A 83 14.02 -13.21 -3.04
C ALA A 83 15.13 -14.13 -3.60
N GLU A 84 16.33 -14.08 -3.04
CA GLU A 84 17.42 -15.02 -3.37
C GLU A 84 16.98 -16.45 -3.13
N LYS A 85 16.45 -16.76 -1.95
CA LYS A 85 15.92 -18.09 -1.63
C LYS A 85 14.78 -18.53 -2.57
N ALA A 86 13.88 -17.61 -2.93
CA ALA A 86 12.81 -17.90 -3.88
C ALA A 86 13.35 -18.27 -5.25
N LYS A 87 14.34 -17.50 -5.75
CA LYS A 87 15.00 -17.76 -7.03
C LYS A 87 15.73 -19.10 -7.03
N GLU A 88 16.51 -19.41 -5.98
CA GLU A 88 17.21 -20.68 -5.81
C GLU A 88 16.26 -21.88 -5.78
N ALA A 89 15.06 -21.71 -5.22
CA ALA A 89 14.01 -22.74 -5.17
C ALA A 89 13.21 -22.88 -6.48
N GLY A 90 13.54 -22.11 -7.52
CA GLY A 90 12.85 -22.16 -8.82
C GLY A 90 11.49 -21.45 -8.82
N VAL A 91 11.20 -20.57 -7.86
CA VAL A 91 9.99 -19.72 -7.88
C VAL A 91 10.11 -18.72 -9.02
N GLY A 92 9.09 -18.60 -9.86
CA GLY A 92 9.13 -17.72 -11.04
C GLY A 92 8.90 -16.24 -10.77
N GLN A 93 8.36 -15.87 -9.58
CA GLN A 93 8.00 -14.49 -9.31
C GLN A 93 8.17 -14.09 -7.84
N PHE A 94 8.67 -12.86 -7.63
CA PHE A 94 8.74 -12.22 -6.32
C PHE A 94 7.98 -10.89 -6.32
N ILE A 95 7.01 -10.73 -5.42
CA ILE A 95 6.15 -9.55 -5.30
C ILE A 95 6.54 -8.80 -4.04
N PHE A 96 7.00 -7.56 -4.19
CA PHE A 96 7.49 -6.71 -3.11
C PHE A 96 6.58 -5.52 -2.85
N LEU A 97 6.11 -5.38 -1.62
CA LEU A 97 5.38 -4.20 -1.18
C LEU A 97 6.34 -3.11 -0.74
N SER A 98 6.60 -2.17 -1.63
CA SER A 98 7.30 -0.91 -1.36
C SER A 98 6.33 0.15 -0.80
N SER A 99 6.52 1.43 -1.12
CA SER A 99 5.69 2.51 -0.58
C SER A 99 5.79 3.78 -1.44
N PHE A 100 4.74 4.60 -1.42
CA PHE A 100 4.78 5.99 -1.90
C PHE A 100 5.91 6.82 -1.27
N SER A 101 6.33 6.46 -0.04
CA SER A 101 7.38 7.19 0.71
C SER A 101 8.75 7.22 0.02
N VAL A 102 8.99 6.38 -1.00
CA VAL A 102 10.23 6.42 -1.80
C VAL A 102 10.39 7.73 -2.56
N TYR A 103 9.30 8.44 -2.83
CA TYR A 103 9.34 9.75 -3.48
C TYR A 103 9.62 10.90 -2.51
N GLY A 104 9.49 10.69 -1.20
CA GLY A 104 9.75 11.69 -0.16
C GLY A 104 8.85 12.92 -0.21
N ARG A 105 7.77 12.87 -0.99
CA ARG A 105 6.84 13.99 -1.16
C ARG A 105 5.77 13.99 -0.08
N ILE A 106 5.42 15.16 0.39
CA ILE A 106 4.28 15.39 1.28
C ILE A 106 3.12 16.04 0.53
N SER A 107 3.38 16.58 -0.68
CA SER A 107 2.39 17.17 -1.58
C SER A 107 2.83 17.12 -3.04
N GLY A 108 1.86 17.30 -3.93
CA GLY A 108 2.02 17.37 -5.37
C GLY A 108 1.72 16.09 -6.12
N GLU A 109 1.90 16.13 -7.42
CA GLU A 109 1.76 15.00 -8.33
C GLU A 109 3.03 14.17 -8.37
N VAL A 110 2.87 12.86 -8.46
CA VAL A 110 3.93 11.91 -8.82
C VAL A 110 3.62 11.32 -10.19
N ASN A 111 4.49 11.56 -11.15
CA ASN A 111 4.42 11.07 -12.52
C ASN A 111 5.72 10.35 -12.93
N ALA A 112 5.80 9.88 -14.16
CA ALA A 112 6.95 9.13 -14.68
C ALA A 112 8.30 9.87 -14.60
N ARG A 113 8.29 11.21 -14.48
CA ARG A 113 9.50 12.05 -14.36
C ARG A 113 9.85 12.40 -12.92
N THR A 114 9.02 12.01 -11.95
CA THR A 114 9.26 12.32 -10.54
C THR A 114 10.38 11.45 -10.00
N PRO A 115 11.52 12.02 -9.55
CA PRO A 115 12.62 11.25 -9.00
C PRO A 115 12.28 10.68 -7.63
N GLU A 116 12.82 9.51 -7.31
CA GLU A 116 12.84 8.98 -5.95
C GLU A 116 13.78 9.83 -5.09
N ASN A 117 13.25 10.35 -3.99
CA ASN A 117 14.00 11.19 -3.04
C ASN A 117 13.47 10.97 -1.61
N PRO A 118 13.64 9.77 -1.03
CA PRO A 118 13.08 9.44 0.29
C PRO A 118 13.64 10.36 1.37
N GLN A 119 12.75 10.93 2.21
CA GLN A 119 13.10 11.88 3.26
C GLN A 119 13.18 11.24 4.64
N ASP A 120 12.86 9.96 4.76
CA ASP A 120 12.95 9.21 6.01
C ASP A 120 13.60 7.83 5.82
N VAL A 121 13.98 7.21 6.92
CA VAL A 121 14.65 5.89 6.91
C VAL A 121 13.74 4.81 6.34
N TYR A 122 12.43 4.93 6.51
CA TYR A 122 11.46 3.99 5.95
C TYR A 122 11.47 4.01 4.41
N GLY A 123 11.27 5.19 3.81
CA GLY A 123 11.32 5.35 2.37
C GLY A 123 12.67 4.95 1.79
N LEU A 124 13.78 5.35 2.47
CA LEU A 124 15.13 4.97 2.06
C LEU A 124 15.34 3.45 2.07
N SER A 125 14.92 2.77 3.15
CA SER A 125 15.07 1.31 3.25
C SER A 125 14.26 0.56 2.18
N LYS A 126 13.07 1.07 1.83
CA LYS A 126 12.25 0.52 0.74
C LYS A 126 12.91 0.71 -0.62
N LEU A 127 13.42 1.91 -0.92
CA LEU A 127 14.12 2.19 -2.18
C LEU A 127 15.40 1.35 -2.33
N MET A 128 16.15 1.16 -1.25
CA MET A 128 17.33 0.28 -1.26
C MET A 128 16.97 -1.17 -1.58
N ALA A 129 15.86 -1.67 -1.03
CA ALA A 129 15.35 -3.00 -1.36
C ALA A 129 14.91 -3.10 -2.83
N GLU A 130 14.20 -2.12 -3.37
CA GLU A 130 13.80 -2.10 -4.78
C GLU A 130 15.01 -2.24 -5.71
N LYS A 131 16.07 -1.44 -5.45
CA LYS A 131 17.30 -1.47 -6.23
C LYS A 131 18.03 -2.82 -6.14
N ALA A 132 18.10 -3.41 -4.94
CA ALA A 132 18.70 -4.72 -4.75
C ALA A 132 17.91 -5.83 -5.46
N LEU A 133 16.58 -5.81 -5.34
CA LEU A 133 15.69 -6.78 -5.97
C LEU A 133 15.71 -6.69 -7.50
N ALA A 134 15.86 -5.48 -8.06
CA ALA A 134 15.97 -5.29 -9.50
C ALA A 134 17.19 -6.04 -10.10
N GLY A 135 18.27 -6.16 -9.33
CA GLY A 135 19.46 -6.93 -9.73
C GLY A 135 19.26 -8.45 -9.75
N LEU A 136 18.19 -8.97 -9.15
CA LEU A 136 17.88 -10.41 -9.18
C LEU A 136 16.94 -10.79 -10.34
N ALA A 137 16.25 -9.82 -10.94
CA ALA A 137 15.30 -10.07 -12.02
C ALA A 137 16.01 -10.55 -13.30
N ASP A 138 15.46 -11.59 -13.93
CA ASP A 138 15.89 -12.11 -15.23
C ASP A 138 14.69 -12.75 -15.98
N GLU A 139 14.97 -13.51 -17.03
CA GLU A 139 13.94 -14.18 -17.84
C GLU A 139 13.16 -15.24 -17.05
N THR A 140 13.77 -15.86 -16.05
CA THR A 140 13.18 -16.94 -15.24
C THR A 140 12.62 -16.47 -13.89
N PHE A 141 13.03 -15.29 -13.42
CA PHE A 141 12.64 -14.73 -12.13
C PHE A 141 12.16 -13.30 -12.27
N ARG A 142 10.85 -13.11 -12.22
CA ARG A 142 10.21 -11.80 -12.34
C ARG A 142 10.09 -11.12 -10.97
N VAL A 143 10.43 -9.84 -10.89
CA VAL A 143 10.26 -9.03 -9.69
C VAL A 143 9.19 -7.98 -9.94
N ALA A 144 8.10 -8.04 -9.17
CA ALA A 144 7.04 -7.03 -9.17
C ALA A 144 7.16 -6.14 -7.92
N VAL A 145 7.33 -4.85 -8.12
CA VAL A 145 7.45 -3.87 -7.04
C VAL A 145 6.18 -3.01 -7.02
N LEU A 146 5.48 -2.97 -5.90
CA LEU A 146 4.32 -2.10 -5.73
C LEU A 146 4.66 -0.95 -4.80
N ARG A 147 4.34 0.29 -5.20
CA ARG A 147 4.47 1.51 -4.38
C ARG A 147 3.07 2.00 -3.95
N PRO A 148 2.37 1.31 -3.03
CA PRO A 148 1.03 1.73 -2.64
C PRO A 148 1.05 3.09 -1.95
N PRO A 149 0.00 3.94 -2.18
CA PRO A 149 -0.27 5.12 -1.37
C PRO A 149 -0.86 4.69 -0.02
N LEU A 150 -1.66 5.54 0.63
CA LEU A 150 -2.38 5.13 1.84
C LEU A 150 -3.35 3.99 1.51
N VAL A 151 -3.10 2.82 2.10
CA VAL A 151 -3.99 1.65 2.04
C VAL A 151 -5.01 1.73 3.15
N TYR A 152 -6.30 1.56 2.83
CA TYR A 152 -7.37 1.56 3.81
C TYR A 152 -8.36 0.41 3.59
N GLY A 153 -9.15 0.11 4.62
CA GLY A 153 -10.14 -0.97 4.60
C GLY A 153 -10.47 -1.45 6.02
N PRO A 154 -11.29 -2.48 6.17
CA PRO A 154 -11.67 -3.03 7.46
C PRO A 154 -10.44 -3.42 8.28
N GLY A 155 -10.36 -3.00 9.54
CA GLY A 155 -9.25 -3.34 10.44
C GLY A 155 -7.89 -2.72 10.10
N CYS A 156 -7.80 -1.78 9.15
CA CYS A 156 -6.56 -1.09 8.84
C CYS A 156 -6.06 -0.26 10.02
N ARG A 157 -4.73 -0.04 10.05
CA ARG A 157 -4.07 0.84 11.04
C ARG A 157 -3.68 2.17 10.40
N GLY A 158 -3.36 3.16 11.22
CA GLY A 158 -2.79 4.42 10.74
C GLY A 158 -3.79 5.56 10.62
N ASN A 159 -3.71 6.34 9.54
CA ASN A 159 -4.40 7.63 9.43
C ASN A 159 -5.90 7.53 9.16
N PHE A 160 -6.35 6.50 8.43
CA PHE A 160 -7.77 6.34 8.12
C PHE A 160 -8.64 6.16 9.40
N PRO A 161 -8.36 5.20 10.30
CA PRO A 161 -9.16 5.08 11.53
C PRO A 161 -9.06 6.31 12.45
N ARG A 162 -7.93 7.03 12.45
CA ARG A 162 -7.79 8.29 13.19
C ARG A 162 -8.69 9.38 12.61
N LEU A 163 -8.75 9.49 11.29
CA LEU A 163 -9.67 10.42 10.62
C LEU A 163 -11.12 10.04 10.90
N ALA A 164 -11.47 8.75 10.81
CA ALA A 164 -12.81 8.26 11.11
C ALA A 164 -13.25 8.57 12.57
N ALA A 165 -12.32 8.43 13.52
CA ALA A 165 -12.57 8.80 14.91
C ALA A 165 -12.72 10.32 15.11
N LEU A 166 -11.96 11.13 14.38
CA LEU A 166 -12.07 12.58 14.39
C LEU A 166 -13.43 13.03 13.83
N VAL A 167 -13.86 12.47 12.70
CA VAL A 167 -15.14 12.76 12.05
C VAL A 167 -16.33 12.56 12.99
N ARG A 168 -16.27 11.58 13.90
CA ARG A 168 -17.32 11.39 14.93
C ARG A 168 -17.53 12.60 15.85
N ARG A 169 -16.56 13.48 15.96
CA ARG A 169 -16.58 14.62 16.90
C ARG A 169 -16.74 15.96 16.21
N LEU A 170 -16.48 16.02 14.90
CA LEU A 170 -16.50 17.29 14.17
C LEU A 170 -17.92 17.63 13.68
N PRO A 171 -18.47 18.80 14.01
CA PRO A 171 -19.71 19.30 13.44
C PRO A 171 -19.50 19.99 12.08
N VAL A 172 -18.29 20.52 11.84
CA VAL A 172 -17.93 21.31 10.66
C VAL A 172 -16.55 20.88 10.16
N PHE A 173 -16.36 20.87 8.84
CA PHE A 173 -15.06 20.61 8.21
C PHE A 173 -14.77 21.68 7.14
N PRO A 174 -13.49 22.04 6.89
CA PRO A 174 -13.12 22.98 5.83
C PRO A 174 -13.56 22.50 4.44
N ASP A 175 -14.27 23.38 3.71
CA ASP A 175 -14.65 23.16 2.31
C ASP A 175 -13.45 23.48 1.40
N ARG A 176 -12.46 22.59 1.38
CA ARG A 176 -11.26 22.73 0.58
C ARG A 176 -11.01 21.45 -0.22
N PRO A 177 -11.21 21.49 -1.53
CA PRO A 177 -10.92 20.34 -2.38
C PRO A 177 -9.40 20.16 -2.49
N ASN A 178 -8.98 18.89 -2.55
CA ASN A 178 -7.63 18.48 -2.87
C ASN A 178 -7.68 17.12 -3.58
N ARG A 179 -6.56 16.66 -4.18
CA ARG A 179 -6.46 15.38 -4.86
C ARG A 179 -5.51 14.46 -4.09
N ARG A 180 -6.00 13.26 -3.79
CA ARG A 180 -5.19 12.25 -3.10
C ARG A 180 -5.37 10.89 -3.74
N SER A 181 -4.27 10.19 -3.96
CA SER A 181 -4.29 8.76 -4.24
C SER A 181 -4.47 7.99 -2.96
N LEU A 182 -5.45 7.12 -2.95
CA LEU A 182 -5.71 6.13 -1.91
C LEU A 182 -5.91 4.79 -2.60
N ILE A 183 -5.73 3.68 -1.89
CA ILE A 183 -6.08 2.36 -2.39
C ILE A 183 -6.88 1.58 -1.35
N TYR A 184 -8.08 1.12 -1.73
CA TYR A 184 -8.87 0.22 -0.92
C TYR A 184 -8.26 -1.18 -0.92
N ILE A 185 -8.33 -1.85 0.21
CA ILE A 185 -7.62 -3.13 0.41
C ILE A 185 -8.01 -4.20 -0.60
N ASP A 186 -9.31 -4.35 -0.95
CA ASP A 186 -9.73 -5.37 -1.92
C ASP A 186 -9.28 -5.02 -3.34
N ASN A 187 -9.21 -3.74 -3.71
CA ASN A 187 -8.66 -3.28 -4.98
C ASN A 187 -7.16 -3.62 -5.06
N LEU A 188 -6.40 -3.39 -3.97
CA LEU A 188 -4.99 -3.79 -3.88
C LEU A 188 -4.84 -5.31 -3.96
N CYS A 189 -5.68 -6.08 -3.26
CA CYS A 189 -5.66 -7.53 -3.31
C CYS A 189 -5.99 -8.08 -4.71
N ARG A 190 -6.92 -7.43 -5.43
CA ARG A 190 -7.19 -7.79 -6.84
C ARG A 190 -5.99 -7.53 -7.75
N LEU A 191 -5.30 -6.40 -7.57
CA LEU A 191 -4.07 -6.13 -8.33
C LEU A 191 -2.99 -7.17 -8.01
N LEU A 192 -2.77 -7.50 -6.73
CA LEU A 192 -1.82 -8.54 -6.32
C LEU A 192 -2.17 -9.91 -6.90
N GLN A 193 -3.47 -10.25 -6.95
CA GLN A 193 -3.96 -11.46 -7.60
C GLN A 193 -3.62 -11.47 -9.10
N LEU A 194 -3.93 -10.38 -9.82
CA LEU A 194 -3.62 -10.26 -11.24
C LEU A 194 -2.11 -10.37 -11.52
N ILE A 195 -1.28 -9.70 -10.71
CA ILE A 195 0.18 -9.80 -10.82
C ILE A 195 0.64 -11.25 -10.65
N ALA A 196 0.12 -11.97 -9.66
CA ALA A 196 0.46 -13.37 -9.42
C ALA A 196 -0.06 -14.29 -10.54
N GLU A 197 -1.32 -14.12 -10.98
CA GLU A 197 -1.93 -14.92 -12.05
C GLU A 197 -1.18 -14.81 -13.40
N HIS A 198 -0.72 -13.59 -13.72
CA HIS A 198 -0.03 -13.33 -14.99
C HIS A 198 1.49 -13.47 -14.90
N GLY A 199 2.06 -13.69 -13.71
CA GLY A 199 3.50 -13.83 -13.51
C GLY A 199 4.30 -12.60 -13.97
N VAL A 200 3.72 -11.39 -13.92
CA VAL A 200 4.37 -10.17 -14.45
C VAL A 200 5.31 -9.55 -13.43
N GLY A 201 6.40 -8.95 -13.95
CA GLY A 201 7.31 -8.10 -13.18
C GLY A 201 7.13 -6.64 -13.53
N GLY A 202 7.89 -5.76 -12.86
CA GLY A 202 7.89 -4.34 -13.11
C GLY A 202 7.47 -3.49 -11.92
N LEU A 203 7.28 -2.20 -12.15
CA LEU A 203 6.94 -1.22 -11.13
C LEU A 203 5.46 -0.83 -11.23
N PHE A 204 4.72 -0.95 -10.14
CA PHE A 204 3.28 -0.68 -10.07
C PHE A 204 2.98 0.42 -9.05
N HIS A 205 2.09 1.35 -9.44
CA HIS A 205 1.62 2.46 -8.60
C HIS A 205 0.11 2.30 -8.34
N PRO A 206 -0.29 1.39 -7.44
CA PRO A 206 -1.70 1.10 -7.22
C PRO A 206 -2.44 2.32 -6.65
N GLN A 207 -3.62 2.62 -7.18
CA GLN A 207 -4.55 3.59 -6.61
C GLN A 207 -6.00 3.26 -6.99
N ASN A 208 -6.96 3.81 -6.27
CA ASN A 208 -8.35 3.75 -6.70
C ASN A 208 -8.52 4.52 -8.02
N GLU A 209 -9.59 4.22 -8.75
CA GLU A 209 -9.88 4.82 -10.04
C GLU A 209 -9.99 6.35 -9.96
N ASP A 210 -10.68 6.85 -8.93
CA ASP A 210 -10.86 8.27 -8.71
C ASP A 210 -9.89 8.83 -7.66
N TYR A 211 -9.43 10.06 -7.89
CA TYR A 211 -8.81 10.84 -6.83
C TYR A 211 -9.84 11.22 -5.78
N VAL A 212 -9.47 11.12 -4.53
CA VAL A 212 -10.33 11.44 -3.41
C VAL A 212 -9.85 12.72 -2.73
N SER A 213 -10.74 13.69 -2.53
CA SER A 213 -10.39 14.81 -1.64
C SER A 213 -10.59 14.42 -0.18
N THR A 214 -9.81 15.04 0.71
CA THR A 214 -10.00 14.84 2.16
C THR A 214 -11.39 15.27 2.59
N ARG A 215 -11.93 16.31 1.95
CA ARG A 215 -13.31 16.76 2.15
C ARG A 215 -14.31 15.65 1.84
N ASP A 216 -14.19 15.02 0.67
CA ASP A 216 -15.14 13.98 0.22
C ASP A 216 -14.97 12.71 1.09
N LEU A 217 -13.73 12.39 1.48
CA LEU A 217 -13.45 11.32 2.42
C LEU A 217 -14.14 11.53 3.77
N VAL A 218 -14.10 12.76 4.31
CA VAL A 218 -14.78 13.14 5.56
C VAL A 218 -16.30 13.05 5.44
N LEU A 219 -16.87 13.49 4.31
CA LEU A 219 -18.30 13.39 4.05
C LEU A 219 -18.77 11.94 3.97
N GLU A 220 -18.07 11.08 3.23
CA GLU A 220 -18.43 9.66 3.12
C GLU A 220 -18.25 8.91 4.45
N ILE A 221 -17.19 9.21 5.21
CA ILE A 221 -17.02 8.67 6.57
C ILE A 221 -18.19 9.10 7.47
N ALA A 222 -18.57 10.36 7.44
CA ALA A 222 -19.70 10.85 8.24
C ALA A 222 -21.00 10.16 7.84
N ARG A 223 -21.27 10.04 6.53
CA ARG A 223 -22.43 9.34 5.97
C ARG A 223 -22.50 7.89 6.45
N ALA A 224 -21.39 7.15 6.34
CA ALA A 224 -21.29 5.77 6.79
C ALA A 224 -21.46 5.60 8.32
N GLN A 225 -21.18 6.67 9.10
CA GLN A 225 -21.39 6.73 10.55
C GLN A 225 -22.80 7.24 10.93
N GLY A 226 -23.70 7.48 9.97
CA GLY A 226 -25.04 8.02 10.21
C GLY A 226 -25.03 9.49 10.69
N ARG A 227 -23.99 10.26 10.35
CA ARG A 227 -23.79 11.65 10.81
C ARG A 227 -23.85 12.64 9.65
N LYS A 228 -24.20 13.88 9.98
CA LYS A 228 -24.12 15.03 9.08
C LYS A 228 -23.00 15.95 9.50
N ILE A 229 -22.06 16.24 8.60
CA ILE A 229 -21.04 17.27 8.77
C ILE A 229 -21.35 18.41 7.81
N ARG A 230 -21.22 19.65 8.30
CA ARG A 230 -21.34 20.84 7.45
C ARG A 230 -19.96 21.22 6.91
N LEU A 231 -19.90 21.48 5.62
CA LEU A 231 -18.72 22.08 5.01
C LEU A 231 -18.77 23.60 5.21
N SER A 232 -17.62 24.21 5.48
CA SER A 232 -17.51 25.66 5.64
C SER A 232 -16.24 26.17 4.99
N ARG A 233 -16.32 27.30 4.30
CA ARG A 233 -15.16 28.00 3.73
C ARG A 233 -14.50 28.95 4.72
N LEU A 234 -15.15 29.26 5.84
CA LEU A 234 -14.63 30.18 6.87
C LEU A 234 -13.24 29.79 7.39
N PRO A 235 -12.90 28.50 7.63
CA PRO A 235 -11.57 28.11 8.08
C PRO A 235 -10.50 28.16 6.98
N ASN A 236 -10.86 28.24 5.69
CA ASN A 236 -9.92 28.13 4.57
C ASN A 236 -8.76 29.14 4.61
N PRO A 237 -8.95 30.42 4.96
CA PRO A 237 -7.83 31.36 5.08
C PRO A 237 -6.80 30.92 6.15
N LEU A 238 -7.26 30.40 7.30
CA LEU A 238 -6.38 29.86 8.33
C LEU A 238 -5.66 28.60 7.83
N VAL A 239 -6.37 27.68 7.16
CA VAL A 239 -5.76 26.51 6.56
C VAL A 239 -4.65 26.92 5.58
N SER A 240 -4.92 27.90 4.70
CA SER A 240 -3.94 28.39 3.73
C SER A 240 -2.73 29.03 4.41
N LEU A 241 -2.93 29.77 5.48
CA LEU A 241 -1.85 30.40 6.25
C LEU A 241 -0.95 29.37 6.93
N PHE A 242 -1.50 28.31 7.51
CA PHE A 242 -0.72 27.31 8.25
C PHE A 242 -0.19 26.17 7.37
N GLN A 243 -0.78 25.94 6.20
CA GLN A 243 -0.42 24.83 5.32
C GLN A 243 1.08 24.75 4.99
N PRO A 244 1.79 25.85 4.63
CA PRO A 244 3.22 25.78 4.32
C PRO A 244 4.12 25.47 5.52
N PHE A 245 3.64 25.77 6.74
CA PHE A 245 4.46 25.70 7.96
C PHE A 245 4.14 24.48 8.84
N VAL A 246 2.95 23.90 8.66
CA VAL A 246 2.47 22.79 9.50
C VAL A 246 2.31 21.52 8.66
N PRO A 247 3.26 20.56 8.73
CA PRO A 247 3.22 19.34 7.92
C PRO A 247 1.94 18.51 8.06
N ALA A 248 1.27 18.59 9.22
CA ALA A 248 0.00 17.91 9.43
C ALA A 248 -1.14 18.54 8.61
N VAL A 249 -1.13 19.87 8.44
CA VAL A 249 -2.10 20.61 7.61
C VAL A 249 -1.85 20.31 6.14
N GLU A 250 -0.57 20.32 5.71
CA GLU A 250 -0.20 19.94 4.34
C GLU A 250 -0.62 18.49 4.03
N LYS A 251 -0.36 17.55 4.93
CA LYS A 251 -0.79 16.15 4.77
C LYS A 251 -2.30 15.96 4.74
N LEU A 252 -3.07 16.88 5.26
CA LEU A 252 -4.54 16.79 5.28
C LEU A 252 -5.18 17.50 4.09
N PHE A 253 -4.67 18.67 3.70
CA PHE A 253 -5.28 19.57 2.72
C PHE A 253 -4.45 19.75 1.45
N GLY A 254 -3.21 19.29 1.41
CA GLY A 254 -2.37 19.30 0.20
C GLY A 254 -2.75 18.20 -0.78
N ASP A 255 -2.48 18.44 -2.06
CA ASP A 255 -2.56 17.42 -3.09
C ASP A 255 -1.42 16.43 -2.90
N LEU A 256 -1.71 15.12 -3.01
CA LEU A 256 -0.68 14.09 -3.07
C LEU A 256 -1.23 12.89 -3.84
N TYR A 257 -0.86 12.77 -5.10
CA TYR A 257 -1.44 11.76 -5.97
C TYR A 257 -0.47 11.26 -7.04
N TYR A 258 -0.71 10.05 -7.53
CA TYR A 258 -0.10 9.51 -8.73
C TYR A 258 -0.84 9.99 -9.97
N ASP A 259 -0.11 10.30 -11.04
CA ASP A 259 -0.70 10.37 -12.37
C ASP A 259 -1.38 9.04 -12.70
N GLN A 260 -2.59 9.10 -13.28
CA GLN A 260 -3.39 7.89 -13.56
C GLN A 260 -2.72 6.96 -14.57
N SER A 261 -1.93 7.48 -15.51
CA SER A 261 -1.16 6.69 -16.48
C SER A 261 -0.22 5.69 -15.78
N LEU A 262 0.40 6.06 -14.64
CA LEU A 262 1.25 5.17 -13.87
C LEU A 262 0.51 3.95 -13.30
N SER A 263 -0.79 4.06 -13.09
CA SER A 263 -1.58 3.06 -12.38
C SER A 263 -2.34 2.13 -13.31
N PHE A 264 -2.77 2.61 -14.47
CA PHE A 264 -3.73 1.91 -15.33
C PHE A 264 -3.16 1.50 -16.68
N GLU A 265 -2.01 2.05 -17.11
CA GLU A 265 -1.33 1.69 -18.36
C GLU A 265 -0.27 0.58 -18.13
N ASN A 266 -0.61 -0.46 -17.36
CA ASN A 266 0.31 -1.54 -16.99
C ASN A 266 0.02 -2.89 -17.69
N GLY A 267 -0.92 -2.91 -18.64
CA GLY A 267 -1.28 -4.11 -19.42
C GLY A 267 -2.09 -5.17 -18.65
N LEU A 268 -2.44 -4.93 -17.38
CA LEU A 268 -3.27 -5.82 -16.58
C LEU A 268 -4.77 -5.43 -16.72
N PRO A 269 -5.69 -6.37 -16.50
CA PRO A 269 -7.11 -6.08 -16.39
C PRO A 269 -7.42 -5.08 -15.27
N PRO A 270 -8.58 -4.39 -15.30
CA PRO A 270 -9.00 -3.50 -14.22
C PRO A 270 -9.03 -4.21 -12.86
N TYR A 271 -8.47 -3.54 -11.86
CA TYR A 271 -8.37 -4.08 -10.50
C TYR A 271 -9.23 -3.33 -9.46
N ASN A 272 -9.87 -2.24 -9.86
CA ASN A 272 -10.79 -1.50 -8.99
C ASN A 272 -12.16 -2.21 -8.95
N VAL A 273 -12.32 -3.16 -8.02
CA VAL A 273 -13.52 -4.00 -7.88
C VAL A 273 -14.52 -3.46 -6.87
N VAL A 274 -14.14 -2.45 -6.10
CA VAL A 274 -14.99 -1.77 -5.10
C VAL A 274 -14.87 -0.27 -5.28
N GLY A 275 -16.00 0.39 -5.49
CA GLY A 275 -16.07 1.85 -5.63
C GLY A 275 -15.86 2.59 -4.30
N PHE A 276 -15.64 3.92 -4.38
CA PHE A 276 -15.23 4.74 -3.24
C PHE A 276 -16.25 4.70 -2.07
N ALA A 277 -17.52 5.01 -2.31
CA ALA A 277 -18.54 5.06 -1.24
C ALA A 277 -18.73 3.70 -0.54
N GLU A 278 -18.75 2.62 -1.32
CA GLU A 278 -18.85 1.26 -0.80
C GLU A 278 -17.61 0.88 0.02
N SER A 279 -16.42 1.24 -0.43
CA SER A 279 -15.17 0.96 0.27
C SER A 279 -15.12 1.62 1.65
N ILE A 280 -15.63 2.86 1.78
CA ILE A 280 -15.74 3.56 3.06
C ILE A 280 -16.75 2.86 3.98
N SER A 281 -17.93 2.50 3.46
CA SER A 281 -18.95 1.78 4.22
C SER A 281 -18.41 0.46 4.77
N ARG A 282 -17.77 -0.35 3.92
CA ARG A 282 -17.14 -1.63 4.33
C ARG A 282 -16.01 -1.42 5.36
N SER A 283 -15.22 -0.34 5.23
CA SER A 283 -14.12 -0.04 6.14
C SER A 283 -14.56 0.31 7.57
N LEU A 284 -15.79 0.75 7.73
CA LEU A 284 -16.36 1.20 9.01
C LEU A 284 -17.39 0.22 9.58
N ALA A 285 -17.73 -0.84 8.84
CA ALA A 285 -18.61 -1.90 9.33
C ALA A 285 -17.99 -2.55 10.59
N PRO A 286 -18.79 -2.87 11.61
CA PRO A 286 -18.31 -3.67 12.72
C PRO A 286 -17.85 -5.03 12.20
N GLY A 287 -16.64 -5.43 12.58
CA GLY A 287 -16.06 -6.73 12.22
C GLY A 287 -16.66 -7.89 13.01
#